data_a4c5f709c69e82d4aeeaf1da33211047
#
_entry.id   a4c5f709c69e82d4aeeaf1da33211047
#
_cell.length_a   1.000
_cell.length_b   1.000
_cell.length_c   1.000
_cell.angle_alpha   90.00
_cell.angle_beta   90.00
_cell.angle_gamma   90.00
#
_symmetry.space_group_name_H-M   'P 1'
#
loop_
_entity.id
_entity.type
_entity.pdbx_description
1 polymer ?
#
loop_
_entity_poly.entity_id
_entity_poly.type
_entity_poly.pdbx_seq_one_letter_code
_entity_poly.pdbx_strand_id
1 'polypeptide(L)'
;MSTFKTTRRVAVSLVAAAAATFGLQANAGGHGIDLAGKTVEWIIPFSETGGSAKWANFYAPLLSEALPGQPTVVVKFMPGAGSTKGANYFQEQSYEDGTLIFGSSGSTQFPYLLGDPRVKFEYSDWNVVLASGTGGVAYLPPELAAKMDGLDASGLQDTDFIYGNQGATRLDLVPTLAWEMLGLNVESVMGIKGRGDGRLMFERGEANIDYQTSSSYLSGVTPLVEAGTAVPMMTWGALDDAGNIVRDPTFPDTPTFKEVCDATEGCETSGEKWDAWKAFFIAGFPAQKMVFLPQGATADAMATYTAAFEAIKARPDFAEISGKRLGKYPQMTGAAAETAKASATKVSPEAKAFIVNWLQEKYGVSLN
;
A
#
# COMPACT_ATOMS: atom_id res chain seq x y z
N MET A 1 6.56 -69.74 73.99
CA MET A 1 7.11 -69.32 72.66
C MET A 1 6.54 -67.98 72.38
N SER A 2 7.39 -66.97 72.42
CA SER A 2 7.05 -65.56 72.45
C SER A 2 7.01 -64.99 71.02
N THR A 3 5.97 -64.28 70.66
CA THR A 3 5.85 -63.51 69.44
C THR A 3 5.81 -62.00 69.71
N PHE A 4 6.91 -61.34 69.38
CA PHE A 4 7.06 -59.92 69.50
C PHE A 4 6.22 -59.26 68.35
N LYS A 5 5.33 -58.34 68.70
CA LYS A 5 4.67 -57.42 67.77
C LYS A 5 5.43 -56.09 67.74
N THR A 6 6.01 -55.77 66.63
CA THR A 6 6.68 -54.49 66.39
C THR A 6 5.70 -53.52 65.76
N THR A 7 5.36 -52.47 66.48
CA THR A 7 4.48 -51.38 66.00
C THR A 7 5.32 -50.33 65.25
N ARG A 8 5.12 -50.21 63.92
CA ARG A 8 5.71 -49.12 63.12
C ARG A 8 4.81 -47.90 63.21
N ARG A 9 5.35 -46.85 63.80
CA ARG A 9 4.76 -45.50 63.73
C ARG A 9 5.06 -44.91 62.37
N VAL A 10 4.00 -44.58 61.57
CA VAL A 10 4.10 -43.82 60.31
C VAL A 10 4.08 -42.34 60.68
N ALA A 11 5.17 -41.66 60.44
CA ALA A 11 5.23 -40.20 60.52
C ALA A 11 4.70 -39.64 59.21
N VAL A 12 3.59 -38.91 59.20
CA VAL A 12 3.05 -38.16 58.09
C VAL A 12 3.74 -36.80 58.05
N SER A 13 4.67 -36.64 57.10
CA SER A 13 5.28 -35.33 56.81
C SER A 13 4.35 -34.52 55.88
N LEU A 14 3.76 -33.47 56.40
CA LEU A 14 3.10 -32.45 55.58
C LEU A 14 4.17 -31.67 54.80
N VAL A 15 4.21 -31.85 53.50
CA VAL A 15 4.95 -30.96 52.60
C VAL A 15 4.00 -29.83 52.18
N ALA A 16 4.23 -28.66 52.74
CA ALA A 16 3.59 -27.43 52.31
C ALA A 16 4.18 -27.02 50.97
N ALA A 17 3.43 -27.20 49.88
CA ALA A 17 3.77 -26.67 48.56
C ALA A 17 3.50 -25.16 48.57
N ALA A 18 4.56 -24.37 48.69
CA ALA A 18 4.51 -22.93 48.40
C ALA A 18 4.39 -22.76 46.87
N ALA A 19 3.20 -22.44 46.40
CA ALA A 19 2.99 -21.98 45.02
C ALA A 19 3.63 -20.58 44.85
N ALA A 20 4.85 -20.56 44.34
CA ALA A 20 5.46 -19.33 43.87
C ALA A 20 4.74 -18.91 42.59
N THR A 21 3.79 -18.00 42.70
CA THR A 21 3.26 -17.25 41.59
C THR A 21 4.37 -16.35 41.06
N PHE A 22 5.10 -16.81 40.06
CA PHE A 22 5.91 -15.93 39.20
C PHE A 22 4.96 -15.06 38.44
N GLY A 23 4.64 -13.89 38.98
CA GLY A 23 4.10 -12.79 38.23
C GLY A 23 5.14 -12.42 37.17
N LEU A 24 4.90 -12.76 35.93
CA LEU A 24 5.56 -12.10 34.81
C LEU A 24 5.16 -10.61 34.87
N GLN A 25 5.92 -9.83 35.62
CA GLN A 25 5.98 -8.40 35.40
C GLN A 25 6.66 -8.21 34.03
N ALA A 26 5.84 -8.09 32.99
CA ALA A 26 6.27 -7.46 31.78
C ALA A 26 6.71 -6.04 32.16
N ASN A 27 8.02 -5.86 32.32
CA ASN A 27 8.64 -4.55 32.43
C ASN A 27 8.54 -3.89 31.04
N ALA A 28 7.35 -3.38 30.69
CA ALA A 28 7.17 -2.41 29.64
C ALA A 28 7.62 -1.05 30.19
N GLY A 29 8.93 -0.88 30.29
CA GLY A 29 9.56 0.40 30.56
C GLY A 29 9.62 1.24 29.28
N GLY A 30 8.46 1.60 28.73
CA GLY A 30 8.28 2.63 27.72
C GLY A 30 7.07 3.45 28.17
N HIS A 31 7.26 4.70 28.44
CA HIS A 31 6.16 5.64 28.70
C HIS A 31 5.45 5.90 27.37
N GLY A 32 4.60 4.94 26.93
CA GLY A 32 3.73 5.16 25.78
C GLY A 32 2.82 6.37 26.01
N ILE A 33 2.43 7.03 24.92
CA ILE A 33 1.44 8.11 25.02
C ILE A 33 0.06 7.54 25.38
N ASP A 34 -0.68 8.24 26.24
CA ASP A 34 -2.09 7.93 26.54
C ASP A 34 -3.00 8.81 25.69
N LEU A 35 -3.86 8.17 24.91
CA LEU A 35 -4.80 8.82 24.01
C LEU A 35 -6.26 8.74 24.52
N ALA A 36 -6.47 8.42 25.81
CA ALA A 36 -7.80 8.34 26.39
C ALA A 36 -8.59 9.65 26.22
N GLY A 37 -9.82 9.55 25.69
CA GLY A 37 -10.68 10.67 25.41
C GLY A 37 -10.24 11.59 24.25
N LYS A 38 -9.15 11.24 23.55
CA LYS A 38 -8.68 12.00 22.39
C LYS A 38 -9.27 11.46 21.09
N THR A 39 -9.18 12.27 20.05
CA THR A 39 -9.44 11.89 18.66
C THR A 39 -8.13 11.90 17.91
N VAL A 40 -7.83 10.81 17.20
CA VAL A 40 -6.73 10.73 16.25
C VAL A 40 -7.28 11.05 14.86
N GLU A 41 -6.75 12.11 14.25
CA GLU A 41 -7.08 12.45 12.87
C GLU A 41 -6.14 11.71 11.92
N TRP A 42 -6.72 10.93 11.01
CA TRP A 42 -5.96 10.24 9.96
C TRP A 42 -6.22 10.90 8.61
N ILE A 43 -5.27 11.70 8.14
CA ILE A 43 -5.40 12.38 6.84
C ILE A 43 -5.08 11.41 5.71
N ILE A 44 -6.00 11.31 4.75
CA ILE A 44 -5.85 10.61 3.47
C ILE A 44 -5.97 11.65 2.34
N PRO A 45 -4.91 11.88 1.54
CA PRO A 45 -4.87 12.95 0.53
C PRO A 45 -5.57 12.56 -0.80
N PHE A 46 -6.61 11.73 -0.73
CA PHE A 46 -7.36 11.21 -1.89
C PHE A 46 -8.85 11.23 -1.61
N SER A 47 -9.67 10.94 -2.66
CA SER A 47 -11.12 10.75 -2.50
C SER A 47 -11.44 9.48 -1.70
N GLU A 48 -12.65 9.43 -1.16
CA GLU A 48 -13.17 8.34 -0.31
C GLU A 48 -13.51 7.04 -1.08
N THR A 49 -13.44 7.05 -2.41
CA THR A 49 -13.85 5.93 -3.27
C THR A 49 -12.70 4.97 -3.61
N GLY A 50 -11.44 5.39 -3.42
CA GLY A 50 -10.25 4.67 -3.87
C GLY A 50 -9.62 3.74 -2.84
N GLY A 51 -8.53 3.07 -3.25
CA GLY A 51 -7.82 2.08 -2.44
C GLY A 51 -7.21 2.63 -1.15
N SER A 52 -6.79 3.91 -1.11
CA SER A 52 -6.27 4.51 0.14
C SER A 52 -7.37 4.67 1.19
N ALA A 53 -8.60 5.02 0.78
CA ALA A 53 -9.75 5.06 1.67
C ALA A 53 -10.13 3.68 2.20
N LYS A 54 -10.14 2.66 1.32
CA LYS A 54 -10.42 1.27 1.72
C LYS A 54 -9.40 0.76 2.73
N TRP A 55 -8.12 1.06 2.52
CA TRP A 55 -7.03 0.71 3.41
C TRP A 55 -7.11 1.44 4.76
N ALA A 56 -7.34 2.75 4.78
CA ALA A 56 -7.47 3.51 6.03
C ALA A 56 -8.70 3.07 6.83
N ASN A 57 -9.85 2.87 6.18
CA ASN A 57 -11.07 2.40 6.83
C ASN A 57 -10.97 0.95 7.33
N PHE A 58 -10.07 0.14 6.78
CA PHE A 58 -9.76 -1.18 7.32
C PHE A 58 -8.98 -1.07 8.64
N TYR A 59 -7.96 -0.20 8.67
CA TYR A 59 -7.11 -0.09 9.86
C TYR A 59 -7.68 0.81 10.96
N ALA A 60 -8.47 1.82 10.66
CA ALA A 60 -8.93 2.81 11.64
C ALA A 60 -9.63 2.19 12.86
N PRO A 61 -10.61 1.27 12.72
CA PRO A 61 -11.22 0.62 13.88
C PRO A 61 -10.23 -0.27 14.64
N LEU A 62 -9.36 -1.01 13.95
CA LEU A 62 -8.34 -1.85 14.57
C LEU A 62 -7.31 -1.02 15.35
N LEU A 63 -6.94 0.14 14.80
CA LEU A 63 -6.01 1.06 15.44
C LEU A 63 -6.65 1.72 16.67
N SER A 64 -7.93 2.08 16.59
CA SER A 64 -8.69 2.56 17.75
C SER A 64 -8.69 1.55 18.91
N GLU A 65 -8.86 0.27 18.62
CA GLU A 65 -8.83 -0.80 19.61
C GLU A 65 -7.43 -1.03 20.19
N ALA A 66 -6.37 -0.91 19.36
CA ALA A 66 -5.00 -1.26 19.72
C ALA A 66 -4.24 -0.12 20.42
N LEU A 67 -4.60 1.13 20.21
CA LEU A 67 -3.94 2.28 20.84
C LEU A 67 -4.31 2.42 22.32
N PRO A 68 -3.35 2.80 23.20
CA PRO A 68 -3.64 3.08 24.61
C PRO A 68 -4.72 4.16 24.76
N GLY A 69 -5.66 3.93 25.67
CA GLY A 69 -6.80 4.81 25.89
C GLY A 69 -7.92 4.67 24.86
N GLN A 70 -7.77 3.82 23.83
CA GLN A 70 -8.77 3.53 22.79
C GLN A 70 -9.40 4.80 22.19
N PRO A 71 -8.57 5.69 21.60
CA PRO A 71 -9.07 6.94 21.01
C PRO A 71 -10.01 6.67 19.85
N THR A 72 -10.83 7.64 19.50
CA THR A 72 -11.54 7.62 18.22
C THR A 72 -10.58 7.93 17.08
N VAL A 73 -10.39 7.00 16.15
CA VAL A 73 -9.59 7.23 14.93
C VAL A 73 -10.53 7.67 13.80
N VAL A 74 -10.39 8.91 13.35
CA VAL A 74 -11.23 9.53 12.32
C VAL A 74 -10.45 9.71 11.04
N VAL A 75 -10.87 9.06 9.96
CA VAL A 75 -10.27 9.24 8.63
C VAL A 75 -10.81 10.52 8.00
N LYS A 76 -9.90 11.47 7.69
CA LYS A 76 -10.19 12.72 6.99
C LYS A 76 -9.67 12.70 5.57
N PHE A 77 -10.54 12.89 4.60
CA PHE A 77 -10.15 12.94 3.18
C PHE A 77 -9.81 14.38 2.78
N MET A 78 -8.60 14.57 2.23
CA MET A 78 -8.10 15.88 1.79
C MET A 78 -7.55 15.79 0.35
N PRO A 79 -8.41 15.48 -0.65
CA PRO A 79 -7.97 15.36 -2.03
C PRO A 79 -7.54 16.71 -2.62
N GLY A 80 -6.73 16.66 -3.66
CA GLY A 80 -6.34 17.82 -4.45
C GLY A 80 -4.89 17.77 -4.93
N ALA A 81 -4.67 18.32 -6.12
CA ALA A 81 -3.39 18.34 -6.79
C ALA A 81 -2.68 16.96 -6.78
N GLY A 82 -3.46 15.90 -6.99
CA GLY A 82 -2.98 14.49 -7.00
C GLY A 82 -2.29 14.08 -5.70
N SER A 83 -2.75 14.49 -4.54
CA SER A 83 -2.26 14.28 -3.17
C SER A 83 -1.38 15.40 -2.58
N THR A 84 -0.72 16.23 -3.37
CA THR A 84 0.22 17.23 -2.83
C THR A 84 -0.44 18.24 -1.89
N LYS A 85 -1.74 18.54 -2.06
CA LYS A 85 -2.48 19.42 -1.13
C LYS A 85 -2.46 18.87 0.31
N GLY A 86 -2.88 17.62 0.50
CA GLY A 86 -2.93 17.00 1.82
C GLY A 86 -1.54 16.73 2.39
N ALA A 87 -0.56 16.38 1.53
CA ALA A 87 0.81 16.14 1.94
C ALA A 87 1.52 17.45 2.38
N ASN A 88 1.35 18.54 1.64
CA ASN A 88 1.86 19.84 2.04
C ASN A 88 1.22 20.32 3.36
N TYR A 89 -0.10 20.12 3.52
CA TYR A 89 -0.77 20.42 4.79
C TYR A 89 -0.16 19.61 5.95
N PHE A 90 0.06 18.31 5.76
CA PHE A 90 0.66 17.47 6.81
C PHE A 90 2.08 17.91 7.18
N GLN A 91 2.89 18.33 6.20
CA GLN A 91 4.25 18.84 6.44
C GLN A 91 4.26 20.09 7.36
N GLU A 92 3.22 20.92 7.29
CA GLU A 92 3.10 22.14 8.11
C GLU A 92 2.64 21.83 9.55
N GLN A 93 2.28 20.59 9.85
CA GLN A 93 1.77 20.21 11.18
C GLN A 93 2.93 19.78 12.10
N SER A 94 2.87 20.24 13.35
CA SER A 94 3.86 19.95 14.39
C SER A 94 3.24 19.25 15.61
N TYR A 95 2.32 18.32 15.36
CA TYR A 95 1.68 17.56 16.46
C TYR A 95 2.69 16.57 17.04
N GLU A 96 3.07 16.75 18.31
CA GLU A 96 3.99 15.89 19.04
C GLU A 96 3.27 14.76 19.77
N ASP A 97 1.97 14.93 20.03
CA ASP A 97 1.16 14.14 20.96
C ASP A 97 0.51 12.88 20.34
N GLY A 98 0.79 12.61 19.06
CA GLY A 98 0.26 11.44 18.36
C GLY A 98 -1.21 11.54 17.94
N THR A 99 -1.85 12.73 18.01
CA THR A 99 -3.25 12.90 17.61
C THR A 99 -3.45 13.14 16.11
N LEU A 100 -2.36 13.25 15.34
CA LEU A 100 -2.39 13.40 13.89
C LEU A 100 -1.53 12.33 13.22
N ILE A 101 -2.11 11.61 12.25
CA ILE A 101 -1.38 10.70 11.37
C ILE A 101 -1.75 10.94 9.91
N PHE A 102 -0.87 10.54 9.01
CA PHE A 102 -1.03 10.72 7.57
C PHE A 102 -0.89 9.39 6.84
N GLY A 103 -1.76 9.14 5.88
CA GLY A 103 -1.68 7.98 5.01
C GLY A 103 -1.26 8.36 3.60
N SER A 104 -0.03 8.02 3.22
CA SER A 104 0.48 8.25 1.87
C SER A 104 0.10 7.15 0.88
N SER A 105 0.48 7.37 -0.37
CA SER A 105 0.53 6.34 -1.41
C SER A 105 1.63 6.67 -2.43
N GLY A 106 1.89 5.80 -3.40
CA GLY A 106 2.82 6.06 -4.49
C GLY A 106 2.55 7.38 -5.23
N SER A 107 1.28 7.82 -5.30
CA SER A 107 0.93 9.15 -5.84
C SER A 107 1.38 10.32 -4.96
N THR A 108 1.79 10.08 -3.71
CA THR A 108 2.43 11.07 -2.85
C THR A 108 3.95 11.03 -2.99
N GLN A 109 4.52 9.83 -3.15
CA GLN A 109 5.97 9.60 -3.27
C GLN A 109 6.52 10.09 -4.61
N PHE A 110 5.87 9.77 -5.72
CA PHE A 110 6.40 10.04 -7.06
C PHE A 110 6.62 11.51 -7.37
N PRO A 111 5.72 12.45 -7.05
CA PRO A 111 6.02 13.87 -7.24
C PRO A 111 7.23 14.34 -6.42
N TYR A 112 7.44 13.80 -5.22
CA TYR A 112 8.63 14.06 -4.42
C TYR A 112 9.88 13.51 -5.12
N LEU A 113 9.88 12.25 -5.57
CA LEU A 113 11.01 11.64 -6.30
C LEU A 113 11.35 12.39 -7.59
N LEU A 114 10.35 12.86 -8.31
CA LEU A 114 10.50 13.54 -9.58
C LEU A 114 10.89 15.02 -9.45
N GLY A 115 10.78 15.60 -8.26
CA GLY A 115 11.03 17.04 -8.07
C GLY A 115 9.89 17.92 -8.58
N ASP A 116 8.64 17.47 -8.46
CA ASP A 116 7.46 18.23 -8.86
C ASP A 116 7.38 19.55 -8.07
N PRO A 117 7.35 20.73 -8.70
CA PRO A 117 7.42 22.04 -8.03
C PRO A 117 6.24 22.32 -7.08
N ARG A 118 5.17 21.53 -7.14
CA ARG A 118 4.04 21.60 -6.21
C ARG A 118 4.32 20.94 -4.87
N VAL A 119 5.38 20.12 -4.75
CA VAL A 119 5.82 19.47 -3.52
C VAL A 119 6.50 20.51 -2.63
N LYS A 120 5.97 20.66 -1.41
CA LYS A 120 6.50 21.50 -0.35
C LYS A 120 6.70 20.70 0.94
N PHE A 121 6.92 19.41 0.81
CA PHE A 121 7.17 18.48 1.90
C PHE A 121 8.45 17.70 1.66
N GLU A 122 9.10 17.32 2.75
CA GLU A 122 10.25 16.42 2.74
C GLU A 122 9.82 15.03 3.21
N TYR A 123 9.51 14.18 2.24
CA TYR A 123 8.93 12.85 2.50
C TYR A 123 9.84 11.97 3.35
N SER A 124 11.17 12.12 3.22
CA SER A 124 12.17 11.37 3.98
C SER A 124 12.16 11.68 5.47
N ASP A 125 11.72 12.87 5.87
CA ASP A 125 11.71 13.34 7.27
C ASP A 125 10.49 12.84 8.06
N TRP A 126 9.50 12.29 7.39
CA TRP A 126 8.30 11.79 8.06
C TRP A 126 8.55 10.46 8.77
N ASN A 127 7.97 10.30 9.95
CA ASN A 127 8.16 9.15 10.81
C ASN A 127 7.21 8.01 10.44
N VAL A 128 7.71 6.98 9.74
CA VAL A 128 6.89 5.84 9.32
C VAL A 128 6.62 4.88 10.47
N VAL A 129 5.37 4.44 10.64
CA VAL A 129 4.96 3.45 11.64
C VAL A 129 4.36 2.19 11.03
N LEU A 130 3.87 2.29 9.79
CA LEU A 130 3.38 1.16 8.99
C LEU A 130 3.74 1.40 7.53
N ALA A 131 4.26 0.39 6.85
CA ALA A 131 4.36 0.34 5.39
C ALA A 131 3.65 -0.91 4.87
N SER A 132 2.75 -0.70 3.90
CA SER A 132 1.90 -1.74 3.32
C SER A 132 2.23 -1.91 1.85
N GLY A 133 2.59 -3.13 1.45
CA GLY A 133 2.63 -3.53 0.06
C GLY A 133 1.23 -3.55 -0.56
N THR A 134 1.15 -3.40 -1.85
CA THR A 134 -0.07 -3.60 -2.64
C THR A 134 0.28 -4.01 -4.05
N GLY A 135 -0.62 -4.69 -4.73
CA GLY A 135 -0.55 -4.89 -6.17
C GLY A 135 -1.45 -3.91 -6.92
N GLY A 136 -1.50 -4.09 -8.22
CA GLY A 136 -2.42 -3.40 -9.09
C GLY A 136 -2.83 -4.28 -10.25
N VAL A 137 -4.08 -4.21 -10.66
CA VAL A 137 -4.64 -4.99 -11.76
C VAL A 137 -5.23 -4.04 -12.80
N ALA A 138 -4.74 -4.14 -14.02
CA ALA A 138 -5.32 -3.49 -15.19
C ALA A 138 -6.45 -4.36 -15.75
N TYR A 139 -7.51 -3.74 -16.24
CA TYR A 139 -8.68 -4.42 -16.76
C TYR A 139 -9.34 -3.66 -17.91
N LEU A 140 -10.05 -4.39 -18.73
CA LEU A 140 -10.69 -3.97 -19.95
C LEU A 140 -12.17 -4.40 -19.98
N PRO A 141 -13.02 -3.78 -20.78
CA PRO A 141 -14.32 -4.35 -21.12
C PRO A 141 -14.14 -5.62 -21.98
N PRO A 142 -15.11 -6.57 -21.92
CA PRO A 142 -14.96 -7.89 -22.56
C PRO A 142 -14.69 -7.85 -24.06
N GLU A 143 -15.29 -6.93 -24.78
CA GLU A 143 -15.13 -6.77 -26.24
C GLU A 143 -13.71 -6.33 -26.64
N LEU A 144 -13.02 -5.58 -25.75
CA LEU A 144 -11.61 -5.22 -25.98
C LEU A 144 -10.68 -6.35 -25.51
N ALA A 145 -10.96 -6.96 -24.38
CA ALA A 145 -10.18 -8.11 -23.91
C ALA A 145 -10.19 -9.26 -24.93
N ALA A 146 -11.28 -9.46 -25.67
CA ALA A 146 -11.40 -10.47 -26.73
C ALA A 146 -10.47 -10.23 -27.94
N LYS A 147 -9.83 -9.06 -28.05
CA LYS A 147 -8.84 -8.78 -29.10
C LYS A 147 -7.43 -9.28 -28.74
N MET A 148 -7.20 -9.68 -27.50
CA MET A 148 -5.93 -10.29 -27.09
C MET A 148 -5.89 -11.77 -27.54
N ASP A 149 -4.72 -12.22 -27.97
CA ASP A 149 -4.48 -13.65 -28.26
C ASP A 149 -3.65 -14.24 -27.08
N GLY A 150 -4.36 -14.78 -26.10
CA GLY A 150 -3.74 -15.26 -24.85
C GLY A 150 -3.09 -14.09 -24.08
N LEU A 151 -1.74 -14.07 -24.05
CA LEU A 151 -0.97 -12.99 -23.41
C LEU A 151 -0.57 -11.87 -24.39
N ASP A 152 -0.70 -12.12 -25.69
CA ASP A 152 -0.35 -11.13 -26.71
C ASP A 152 -1.40 -10.01 -26.80
N ALA A 153 -0.97 -8.80 -26.51
CA ALA A 153 -1.80 -7.61 -26.56
C ALA A 153 -1.72 -6.86 -27.92
N SER A 154 -1.04 -7.39 -28.92
CA SER A 154 -0.86 -6.73 -30.24
C SER A 154 -2.19 -6.38 -30.90
N GLY A 155 -3.24 -7.21 -30.74
CA GLY A 155 -4.59 -6.94 -31.24
C GLY A 155 -5.28 -5.71 -30.61
N LEU A 156 -4.68 -5.11 -29.58
CA LEU A 156 -5.18 -3.89 -28.93
C LEU A 156 -4.51 -2.61 -29.46
N GLN A 157 -3.42 -2.71 -30.21
CA GLN A 157 -2.59 -1.54 -30.61
C GLN A 157 -3.33 -0.57 -31.53
N ASP A 158 -4.29 -1.05 -32.34
CA ASP A 158 -5.15 -0.22 -33.20
C ASP A 158 -6.42 0.30 -32.49
N THR A 159 -6.48 0.19 -31.14
CA THR A 159 -7.65 0.62 -30.37
C THR A 159 -7.34 1.92 -29.64
N ASP A 160 -8.25 2.89 -29.74
CA ASP A 160 -8.20 4.12 -28.94
C ASP A 160 -8.71 3.84 -27.52
N PHE A 161 -7.86 4.08 -26.55
CA PHE A 161 -8.19 3.94 -25.12
C PHE A 161 -8.35 5.31 -24.46
N ILE A 162 -9.29 5.38 -23.52
CA ILE A 162 -9.48 6.51 -22.61
C ILE A 162 -9.25 6.02 -21.18
N TYR A 163 -8.40 6.74 -20.46
CA TYR A 163 -8.01 6.42 -19.09
C TYR A 163 -8.16 7.61 -18.15
N GLY A 164 -8.87 7.44 -17.05
CA GLY A 164 -8.91 8.41 -15.96
C GLY A 164 -7.60 8.43 -15.18
N ASN A 165 -6.87 9.55 -15.17
CA ASN A 165 -5.51 9.71 -14.64
C ASN A 165 -5.47 10.75 -13.51
N GLN A 166 -4.82 10.45 -12.38
CA GLN A 166 -4.65 11.39 -11.26
C GLN A 166 -3.67 12.52 -11.59
N GLY A 167 -2.77 12.31 -12.55
CA GLY A 167 -1.75 13.24 -13.00
C GLY A 167 -0.46 12.53 -13.40
N ALA A 168 0.26 13.10 -14.33
CA ALA A 168 1.41 12.50 -14.97
C ALA A 168 2.55 12.11 -14.00
N THR A 169 2.72 12.85 -12.90
CA THR A 169 3.74 12.58 -11.87
C THR A 169 3.22 11.71 -10.71
N ARG A 170 2.13 10.96 -10.90
CA ARG A 170 1.49 10.15 -9.87
C ARG A 170 1.76 8.66 -10.08
N LEU A 171 1.24 7.80 -9.22
CA LEU A 171 1.37 6.34 -9.36
C LEU A 171 0.87 5.85 -10.73
N ASP A 172 -0.01 6.60 -11.36
CA ASP A 172 -0.52 6.40 -12.73
C ASP A 172 0.59 6.40 -13.80
N LEU A 173 1.78 6.90 -13.48
CA LEU A 173 2.97 6.77 -14.34
C LEU A 173 3.28 5.30 -14.66
N VAL A 174 3.14 4.40 -13.69
CA VAL A 174 3.45 2.97 -13.91
C VAL A 174 2.53 2.35 -14.97
N PRO A 175 1.18 2.44 -14.88
CA PRO A 175 0.31 1.94 -15.95
C PRO A 175 0.50 2.68 -17.27
N THR A 176 0.63 4.00 -17.29
CA THR A 176 0.76 4.75 -18.54
C THR A 176 2.02 4.39 -19.30
N LEU A 177 3.14 4.19 -18.61
CA LEU A 177 4.38 3.74 -19.25
C LEU A 177 4.28 2.28 -19.72
N ALA A 178 3.63 1.39 -18.93
CA ALA A 178 3.40 0.02 -19.33
C ALA A 178 2.55 -0.08 -20.60
N TRP A 179 1.48 0.69 -20.70
CA TRP A 179 0.63 0.71 -21.90
C TRP A 179 1.36 1.26 -23.12
N GLU A 180 2.21 2.28 -22.95
CA GLU A 180 3.05 2.76 -24.04
C GLU A 180 4.07 1.70 -24.50
N MET A 181 4.64 0.93 -23.55
CA MET A 181 5.54 -0.18 -23.90
C MET A 181 4.83 -1.27 -24.69
N LEU A 182 3.55 -1.52 -24.41
CA LEU A 182 2.69 -2.44 -25.17
C LEU A 182 2.22 -1.85 -26.52
N GLY A 183 2.59 -0.59 -26.85
CA GLY A 183 2.14 0.07 -28.07
C GLY A 183 0.68 0.51 -28.06
N LEU A 184 0.03 0.59 -26.88
CA LEU A 184 -1.38 0.97 -26.79
C LEU A 184 -1.55 2.50 -26.93
N ASN A 185 -2.55 2.92 -27.71
CA ASN A 185 -2.92 4.33 -27.85
C ASN A 185 -3.86 4.75 -26.72
N VAL A 186 -3.30 5.30 -25.62
CA VAL A 186 -4.07 5.66 -24.43
C VAL A 186 -4.09 7.16 -24.21
N GLU A 187 -5.27 7.77 -24.36
CA GLU A 187 -5.55 9.14 -23.97
C GLU A 187 -5.81 9.21 -22.45
N SER A 188 -5.09 10.08 -21.74
CA SER A 188 -5.23 10.30 -20.30
C SER A 188 -6.11 11.50 -19.99
N VAL A 189 -7.27 11.28 -19.38
CA VAL A 189 -8.11 12.34 -18.78
C VAL A 189 -7.55 12.68 -17.41
N MET A 190 -6.75 13.76 -17.33
CA MET A 190 -5.99 14.15 -16.15
C MET A 190 -6.84 14.80 -15.05
N GLY A 191 -6.48 14.61 -13.80
CA GLY A 191 -6.98 15.36 -12.64
C GLY A 191 -8.11 14.70 -11.86
N ILE A 192 -8.33 13.39 -12.02
CA ILE A 192 -9.24 12.67 -11.13
C ILE A 192 -8.73 12.73 -9.68
N LYS A 193 -9.62 12.71 -8.70
CA LYS A 193 -9.28 12.91 -7.27
C LYS A 193 -8.80 11.64 -6.56
N GLY A 194 -8.89 10.48 -7.22
CA GLY A 194 -8.48 9.19 -6.71
C GLY A 194 -8.77 8.08 -7.70
N ARG A 195 -8.13 6.91 -7.56
CA ARG A 195 -8.33 5.78 -8.48
C ARG A 195 -9.79 5.29 -8.55
N GLY A 196 -10.55 5.44 -7.45
CA GLY A 196 -11.97 5.09 -7.46
C GLY A 196 -12.80 5.90 -8.46
N ASP A 197 -12.40 7.14 -8.75
CA ASP A 197 -13.07 7.96 -9.76
C ASP A 197 -12.81 7.41 -11.17
N GLY A 198 -11.57 6.91 -11.45
CA GLY A 198 -11.25 6.23 -12.71
C GLY A 198 -12.11 4.96 -12.91
N ARG A 199 -12.29 4.15 -11.85
CA ARG A 199 -13.21 3.01 -11.89
C ARG A 199 -14.65 3.43 -12.22
N LEU A 200 -15.14 4.52 -11.63
CA LEU A 200 -16.48 5.03 -11.93
C LEU A 200 -16.60 5.53 -13.38
N MET A 201 -15.53 6.11 -13.95
CA MET A 201 -15.48 6.45 -15.38
C MET A 201 -15.60 5.19 -16.24
N PHE A 202 -14.88 4.12 -15.87
CA PHE A 202 -14.97 2.83 -16.56
C PHE A 202 -16.40 2.25 -16.49
N GLU A 203 -17.01 2.21 -15.32
CA GLU A 203 -18.38 1.72 -15.13
C GLU A 203 -19.44 2.49 -15.95
N ARG A 204 -19.20 3.79 -16.19
CA ARG A 204 -20.09 4.64 -17.02
C ARG A 204 -19.75 4.62 -18.50
N GLY A 205 -18.71 3.88 -18.92
CA GLY A 205 -18.23 3.87 -20.30
C GLY A 205 -17.52 5.15 -20.74
N GLU A 206 -17.11 5.99 -19.79
CA GLU A 206 -16.31 7.21 -20.03
C GLU A 206 -14.81 6.89 -20.17
N ALA A 207 -14.39 5.73 -19.71
CA ALA A 207 -13.06 5.15 -19.90
C ALA A 207 -13.23 3.67 -20.28
N ASN A 208 -12.30 3.13 -21.07
CA ASN A 208 -12.32 1.76 -21.56
C ASN A 208 -11.04 0.97 -21.24
N ILE A 209 -10.14 1.56 -20.48
CA ILE A 209 -9.03 0.92 -19.77
C ILE A 209 -8.91 1.56 -18.40
N ASP A 210 -8.73 0.74 -17.37
CA ASP A 210 -8.46 1.24 -16.01
C ASP A 210 -7.57 0.26 -15.25
N TYR A 211 -6.99 0.72 -14.14
CA TYR A 211 -6.39 -0.15 -13.14
C TYR A 211 -6.82 0.25 -11.74
N GLN A 212 -6.87 -0.70 -10.85
CA GLN A 212 -7.09 -0.44 -9.43
C GLN A 212 -6.01 -1.10 -8.59
N THR A 213 -5.61 -0.45 -7.49
CA THR A 213 -4.82 -1.12 -6.46
C THR A 213 -5.65 -2.19 -5.76
N SER A 214 -5.00 -3.23 -5.24
CA SER A 214 -5.64 -4.47 -4.78
C SER A 214 -6.84 -4.28 -3.87
N SER A 215 -6.76 -3.38 -2.86
CA SER A 215 -7.88 -3.13 -1.95
C SER A 215 -9.11 -2.53 -2.63
N SER A 216 -8.91 -1.73 -3.67
CA SER A 216 -10.01 -1.19 -4.48
C SER A 216 -10.49 -2.20 -5.53
N TYR A 217 -9.58 -2.98 -6.09
CA TYR A 217 -9.92 -4.04 -7.04
C TYR A 217 -10.81 -5.11 -6.39
N LEU A 218 -10.36 -5.67 -5.26
CA LEU A 218 -11.10 -6.69 -4.52
C LEU A 218 -12.54 -6.26 -4.15
N SER A 219 -12.71 -4.99 -3.79
CA SER A 219 -14.02 -4.50 -3.34
C SER A 219 -14.90 -3.90 -4.44
N GLY A 220 -14.31 -3.44 -5.55
CA GLY A 220 -15.04 -2.67 -6.55
C GLY A 220 -14.94 -3.20 -7.98
N VAL A 221 -13.88 -3.93 -8.35
CA VAL A 221 -13.73 -4.49 -9.70
C VAL A 221 -14.08 -5.97 -9.74
N THR A 222 -13.77 -6.74 -8.68
CA THR A 222 -14.19 -8.15 -8.62
C THR A 222 -15.69 -8.35 -8.93
N PRO A 223 -16.63 -7.54 -8.37
CA PRO A 223 -18.03 -7.65 -8.76
C PRO A 223 -18.31 -7.37 -10.25
N LEU A 224 -17.53 -6.49 -10.89
CA LEU A 224 -17.66 -6.24 -12.33
C LEU A 224 -17.17 -7.44 -13.16
N VAL A 225 -16.09 -8.09 -12.70
CA VAL A 225 -15.59 -9.33 -13.33
C VAL A 225 -16.62 -10.46 -13.17
N GLU A 226 -17.19 -10.64 -11.99
CA GLU A 226 -18.25 -11.62 -11.72
C GLU A 226 -19.51 -11.36 -12.54
N ALA A 227 -19.83 -10.08 -12.80
CA ALA A 227 -20.93 -9.68 -13.67
C ALA A 227 -20.60 -9.77 -15.18
N GLY A 228 -19.34 -10.09 -15.54
CA GLY A 228 -18.88 -10.16 -16.93
C GLY A 228 -18.76 -8.81 -17.63
N THR A 229 -18.65 -7.70 -16.89
CA THR A 229 -18.52 -6.34 -17.44
C THR A 229 -17.09 -5.82 -17.43
N ALA A 230 -16.16 -6.53 -16.76
CA ALA A 230 -14.74 -6.27 -16.79
C ALA A 230 -13.96 -7.59 -16.89
N VAL A 231 -12.83 -7.54 -17.59
CA VAL A 231 -11.89 -8.68 -17.72
C VAL A 231 -10.53 -8.22 -17.25
N PRO A 232 -9.88 -8.91 -16.27
CA PRO A 232 -8.53 -8.59 -15.86
C PRO A 232 -7.56 -8.85 -17.01
N MET A 233 -6.75 -7.86 -17.35
CA MET A 233 -5.74 -7.94 -18.40
C MET A 233 -4.40 -8.43 -17.84
N MET A 234 -3.90 -7.74 -16.82
CA MET A 234 -2.60 -8.02 -16.21
C MET A 234 -2.50 -7.40 -14.82
N THR A 235 -1.59 -7.95 -14.01
CA THR A 235 -1.10 -7.32 -12.78
C THR A 235 0.25 -6.64 -13.03
N TRP A 236 0.67 -5.77 -12.13
CA TRP A 236 2.06 -5.28 -12.15
C TRP A 236 3.04 -6.36 -11.65
N GLY A 237 2.53 -7.42 -11.02
CA GLY A 237 3.30 -8.45 -10.35
C GLY A 237 3.68 -8.08 -8.91
N ALA A 238 4.52 -8.93 -8.33
CA ALA A 238 5.19 -8.73 -7.06
C ALA A 238 6.70 -8.98 -7.23
N LEU A 239 7.49 -8.64 -6.21
CA LEU A 239 8.92 -8.95 -6.21
C LEU A 239 9.18 -10.18 -5.32
N ASP A 240 10.02 -11.09 -5.80
CA ASP A 240 10.63 -12.11 -4.97
C ASP A 240 11.84 -11.54 -4.18
N ASP A 241 12.44 -12.36 -3.32
CA ASP A 241 13.59 -11.97 -2.51
C ASP A 241 14.84 -11.61 -3.35
N ALA A 242 14.90 -12.07 -4.61
CA ALA A 242 15.96 -11.74 -5.55
C ALA A 242 15.66 -10.48 -6.38
N GLY A 243 14.49 -9.86 -6.20
CA GLY A 243 14.04 -8.68 -6.93
C GLY A 243 13.52 -8.98 -8.34
N ASN A 244 13.17 -10.24 -8.64
CA ASN A 244 12.52 -10.61 -9.89
C ASN A 244 11.01 -10.33 -9.78
N ILE A 245 10.40 -9.99 -10.92
CA ILE A 245 8.96 -9.87 -11.02
C ILE A 245 8.34 -11.25 -11.11
N VAL A 246 7.43 -11.54 -10.18
CA VAL A 246 6.69 -12.82 -10.09
C VAL A 246 5.19 -12.53 -10.07
N ARG A 247 4.37 -13.56 -10.22
CA ARG A 247 2.91 -13.46 -10.13
C ARG A 247 2.48 -12.82 -8.82
N ASP A 248 1.46 -11.96 -8.91
CA ASP A 248 0.88 -11.28 -7.75
C ASP A 248 0.24 -12.33 -6.81
N PRO A 249 0.60 -12.37 -5.52
CA PRO A 249 0.12 -13.40 -4.59
C PRO A 249 -1.39 -13.30 -4.31
N THR A 250 -2.01 -12.16 -4.59
CA THR A 250 -3.46 -11.97 -4.46
C THR A 250 -4.21 -12.41 -5.72
N PHE A 251 -3.57 -12.29 -6.88
CA PHE A 251 -4.14 -12.57 -8.20
C PHE A 251 -3.25 -13.53 -9.00
N PRO A 252 -2.98 -14.76 -8.49
CA PRO A 252 -1.99 -15.66 -9.07
C PRO A 252 -2.34 -16.15 -10.49
N ASP A 253 -3.61 -16.12 -10.84
CA ASP A 253 -4.10 -16.56 -12.16
C ASP A 253 -4.03 -15.44 -13.21
N THR A 254 -3.86 -14.17 -12.79
CA THR A 254 -3.72 -13.04 -13.71
C THR A 254 -2.25 -12.85 -14.09
N PRO A 255 -1.90 -12.74 -15.39
CA PRO A 255 -0.52 -12.54 -15.82
C PRO A 255 0.06 -11.23 -15.29
N THR A 256 1.38 -11.17 -15.20
CA THR A 256 2.10 -9.92 -14.91
C THR A 256 2.25 -9.09 -16.18
N PHE A 257 2.46 -7.78 -16.03
CA PHE A 257 2.87 -6.92 -17.16
C PHE A 257 4.11 -7.49 -17.88
N LYS A 258 5.08 -8.04 -17.13
CA LYS A 258 6.25 -8.65 -17.75
C LYS A 258 5.87 -9.81 -18.69
N GLU A 259 5.00 -10.70 -18.27
CA GLU A 259 4.56 -11.84 -19.10
C GLU A 259 3.77 -11.37 -20.34
N VAL A 260 2.93 -10.36 -20.19
CA VAL A 260 2.19 -9.78 -21.33
C VAL A 260 3.15 -9.05 -22.28
N CYS A 261 4.11 -8.29 -21.76
CA CYS A 261 5.14 -7.61 -22.57
C CYS A 261 6.02 -8.63 -23.33
N ASP A 262 6.48 -9.69 -22.66
CA ASP A 262 7.29 -10.76 -23.29
C ASP A 262 6.55 -11.47 -24.45
N ALA A 263 5.21 -11.46 -24.43
CA ALA A 263 4.36 -12.09 -25.45
C ALA A 263 3.91 -11.11 -26.56
N THR A 264 4.03 -9.79 -26.34
CA THR A 264 3.49 -8.77 -27.24
C THR A 264 4.57 -8.26 -28.19
N GLU A 265 4.29 -8.25 -29.49
CA GLU A 265 5.22 -7.72 -30.50
C GLU A 265 5.54 -6.24 -30.23
N GLY A 266 6.83 -5.90 -30.26
CA GLY A 266 7.34 -4.54 -30.04
C GLY A 266 7.46 -4.13 -28.58
N CYS A 267 7.06 -4.96 -27.60
CA CYS A 267 7.31 -4.71 -26.18
C CYS A 267 8.61 -5.40 -25.73
N GLU A 268 9.48 -4.67 -25.06
CA GLU A 268 10.77 -5.17 -24.61
C GLU A 268 10.90 -5.09 -23.10
N THR A 269 11.30 -6.19 -22.45
CA THR A 269 11.57 -6.27 -20.98
C THR A 269 13.07 -6.05 -20.68
N SER A 270 13.69 -5.13 -21.45
CA SER A 270 15.07 -4.65 -21.29
C SER A 270 15.23 -3.23 -21.82
N GLY A 271 16.36 -2.58 -21.52
CA GLY A 271 16.68 -1.22 -21.95
C GLY A 271 16.08 -0.13 -21.07
N GLU A 272 16.37 1.14 -21.40
CA GLU A 272 16.10 2.29 -20.53
C GLU A 272 14.61 2.44 -20.13
N LYS A 273 13.69 2.17 -21.07
CA LYS A 273 12.25 2.30 -20.81
C LYS A 273 11.77 1.25 -19.81
N TRP A 274 12.22 0.01 -19.96
CA TRP A 274 11.95 -1.08 -19.02
C TRP A 274 12.56 -0.80 -17.64
N ASP A 275 13.82 -0.38 -17.61
CA ASP A 275 14.53 -0.10 -16.36
C ASP A 275 13.87 1.05 -15.61
N ALA A 276 13.43 2.08 -16.31
CA ALA A 276 12.66 3.18 -15.74
C ALA A 276 11.30 2.70 -15.22
N TRP A 277 10.54 1.92 -15.99
CA TRP A 277 9.29 1.34 -15.53
C TRP A 277 9.49 0.49 -14.27
N LYS A 278 10.48 -0.42 -14.29
CA LYS A 278 10.80 -1.30 -13.16
C LYS A 278 11.20 -0.50 -11.91
N ALA A 279 11.99 0.55 -12.05
CA ALA A 279 12.39 1.41 -10.94
C ALA A 279 11.19 2.09 -10.27
N PHE A 280 10.24 2.62 -11.03
CA PHE A 280 9.03 3.23 -10.51
C PHE A 280 8.01 2.20 -10.01
N PHE A 281 7.94 1.01 -10.59
CA PHE A 281 7.18 -0.10 -10.02
C PHE A 281 7.72 -0.48 -8.63
N ILE A 282 9.04 -0.63 -8.47
CA ILE A 282 9.70 -0.94 -7.19
C ILE A 282 9.46 0.18 -6.17
N ALA A 283 9.59 1.43 -6.56
CA ALA A 283 9.32 2.55 -5.66
C ALA A 283 7.82 2.65 -5.28
N GLY A 284 6.91 2.24 -6.16
CA GLY A 284 5.48 2.52 -6.04
C GLY A 284 4.63 1.44 -5.39
N PHE A 285 4.98 0.14 -5.47
CA PHE A 285 4.06 -0.95 -5.10
C PHE A 285 4.48 -1.76 -3.86
N PRO A 286 5.74 -2.16 -3.64
CA PRO A 286 6.15 -2.93 -2.46
C PRO A 286 5.90 -2.21 -1.13
N ALA A 287 5.93 -0.87 -1.12
CA ALA A 287 5.60 -0.03 0.03
C ALA A 287 4.64 1.10 -0.38
N GLN A 288 3.59 0.75 -1.10
CA GLN A 288 2.70 1.69 -1.76
C GLN A 288 1.94 2.60 -0.80
N LYS A 289 1.57 2.09 0.37
CA LYS A 289 0.85 2.85 1.39
C LYS A 289 1.63 2.86 2.69
N MET A 290 1.79 4.04 3.28
CA MET A 290 2.48 4.17 4.56
C MET A 290 1.68 5.06 5.49
N VAL A 291 1.75 4.75 6.79
CA VAL A 291 1.27 5.62 7.86
C VAL A 291 2.44 6.36 8.45
N PHE A 292 2.29 7.66 8.55
CA PHE A 292 3.29 8.56 9.13
C PHE A 292 2.75 9.32 10.32
N LEU A 293 3.63 9.54 11.29
CA LEU A 293 3.52 10.61 12.27
C LEU A 293 4.28 11.85 11.75
N PRO A 294 3.90 13.08 12.18
CA PRO A 294 4.62 14.30 11.85
C PRO A 294 6.10 14.23 12.25
N GLN A 295 6.94 15.01 11.61
CA GLN A 295 8.39 15.08 11.89
C GLN A 295 8.70 15.33 13.37
N GLY A 296 7.89 16.15 14.07
CA GLY A 296 8.05 16.46 15.49
C GLY A 296 7.52 15.42 16.46
N ALA A 297 6.97 14.29 16.00
CA ALA A 297 6.42 13.27 16.88
C ALA A 297 7.47 12.70 17.84
N THR A 298 7.09 12.52 19.10
CA THR A 298 8.00 11.99 20.14
C THR A 298 8.34 10.52 19.89
N ALA A 299 9.47 10.07 20.45
CA ALA A 299 9.86 8.65 20.42
C ALA A 299 8.77 7.76 21.06
N ASP A 300 8.09 8.24 22.09
CA ASP A 300 7.02 7.52 22.77
C ASP A 300 5.78 7.38 21.85
N ALA A 301 5.44 8.42 21.06
CA ALA A 301 4.39 8.35 20.07
C ALA A 301 4.75 7.32 18.99
N MET A 302 5.98 7.35 18.46
CA MET A 302 6.46 6.38 17.49
C MET A 302 6.38 4.95 17.99
N ALA A 303 6.88 4.71 19.22
CA ALA A 303 6.85 3.39 19.84
C ALA A 303 5.41 2.91 20.06
N THR A 304 4.51 3.79 20.50
CA THR A 304 3.09 3.48 20.72
C THR A 304 2.38 3.05 19.43
N TYR A 305 2.54 3.79 18.34
CA TYR A 305 1.92 3.44 17.07
C TYR A 305 2.53 2.18 16.44
N THR A 306 3.85 2.01 16.54
CA THR A 306 4.52 0.78 16.08
C THR A 306 3.98 -0.44 16.82
N ALA A 307 3.90 -0.38 18.16
CA ALA A 307 3.36 -1.46 18.98
C ALA A 307 1.87 -1.74 18.67
N ALA A 308 1.07 -0.71 18.42
CA ALA A 308 -0.34 -0.87 18.04
C ALA A 308 -0.47 -1.61 16.69
N PHE A 309 0.30 -1.25 15.68
CA PHE A 309 0.29 -1.96 14.39
C PHE A 309 0.84 -3.38 14.51
N GLU A 310 1.84 -3.62 15.34
CA GLU A 310 2.33 -4.98 15.63
C GLU A 310 1.25 -5.84 16.30
N ALA A 311 0.54 -5.29 17.28
CA ALA A 311 -0.58 -5.97 17.93
C ALA A 311 -1.71 -6.30 16.95
N ILE A 312 -2.04 -5.40 16.02
CA ILE A 312 -3.01 -5.65 14.96
C ILE A 312 -2.55 -6.81 14.06
N LYS A 313 -1.29 -6.81 13.63
CA LYS A 313 -0.71 -7.88 12.79
C LYS A 313 -0.65 -9.24 13.50
N ALA A 314 -0.49 -9.23 14.81
CA ALA A 314 -0.42 -10.43 15.63
C ALA A 314 -1.81 -11.06 15.91
N ARG A 315 -2.91 -10.43 15.55
CA ARG A 315 -4.26 -10.98 15.71
C ARG A 315 -4.39 -12.30 14.94
N PRO A 316 -5.01 -13.33 15.51
CA PRO A 316 -5.21 -14.62 14.83
C PRO A 316 -5.99 -14.55 13.52
N ASP A 317 -6.90 -13.59 13.42
CA ASP A 317 -7.76 -13.37 12.25
C ASP A 317 -7.14 -12.42 11.21
N PHE A 318 -6.01 -11.77 11.52
CA PHE A 318 -5.46 -10.69 10.68
C PHE A 318 -5.15 -11.13 9.26
N ALA A 319 -4.51 -12.29 9.08
CA ALA A 319 -4.16 -12.78 7.74
C ALA A 319 -5.40 -13.01 6.86
N GLU A 320 -6.50 -13.49 7.46
CA GLU A 320 -7.75 -13.69 6.73
C GLU A 320 -8.42 -12.37 6.39
N ILE A 321 -8.63 -11.47 7.36
CA ILE A 321 -9.35 -10.22 7.14
C ILE A 321 -8.57 -9.25 6.26
N SER A 322 -7.24 -9.17 6.41
CA SER A 322 -6.38 -8.35 5.54
C SER A 322 -6.31 -8.92 4.13
N GLY A 323 -6.16 -10.25 3.99
CA GLY A 323 -6.15 -10.91 2.69
C GLY A 323 -7.40 -10.63 1.87
N LYS A 324 -8.58 -10.65 2.52
CA LYS A 324 -9.87 -10.34 1.87
C LYS A 324 -10.05 -8.87 1.51
N ARG A 325 -9.45 -7.95 2.26
CA ARG A 325 -9.69 -6.50 2.13
C ARG A 325 -8.56 -5.75 1.44
N LEU A 326 -7.32 -6.13 1.69
CA LEU A 326 -6.12 -5.45 1.22
C LEU A 326 -5.35 -6.27 0.18
N GLY A 327 -5.53 -7.60 0.19
CA GLY A 327 -4.73 -8.57 -0.54
C GLY A 327 -3.60 -9.17 0.30
N LYS A 328 -2.88 -10.11 -0.28
CA LYS A 328 -1.83 -10.91 0.39
C LYS A 328 -0.46 -10.24 0.27
N TYR A 329 -0.30 -9.05 0.85
CA TYR A 329 0.95 -8.30 0.78
C TYR A 329 1.55 -8.08 2.16
N PRO A 330 2.89 -7.91 2.25
CA PRO A 330 3.57 -7.59 3.50
C PRO A 330 3.02 -6.32 4.15
N GLN A 331 2.84 -6.39 5.47
CA GLN A 331 2.52 -5.26 6.33
C GLN A 331 3.71 -5.07 7.28
N MET A 332 4.51 -4.05 7.05
CA MET A 332 5.81 -3.84 7.67
C MET A 332 5.74 -2.76 8.75
N THR A 333 6.38 -3.00 9.89
CA THR A 333 6.48 -2.08 11.03
C THR A 333 7.94 -1.97 11.46
N GLY A 334 8.28 -1.00 12.29
CA GLY A 334 9.63 -0.82 12.82
C GLY A 334 10.70 -0.72 11.72
N ALA A 335 11.84 -1.42 11.90
CA ALA A 335 12.96 -1.38 10.95
C ALA A 335 12.58 -1.82 9.53
N ALA A 336 11.63 -2.75 9.37
CA ALA A 336 11.16 -3.16 8.05
C ALA A 336 10.39 -2.04 7.34
N ALA A 337 9.58 -1.26 8.08
CA ALA A 337 8.90 -0.10 7.52
C ALA A 337 9.87 1.01 7.10
N GLU A 338 10.91 1.28 7.91
CA GLU A 338 11.96 2.23 7.56
C GLU A 338 12.74 1.80 6.31
N THR A 339 13.10 0.52 6.21
CA THR A 339 13.75 -0.04 5.01
C THR A 339 12.84 0.12 3.78
N ALA A 340 11.57 -0.17 3.92
CA ALA A 340 10.58 -0.04 2.85
C ALA A 340 10.42 1.43 2.42
N LYS A 341 10.33 2.38 3.37
CA LYS A 341 10.33 3.83 3.09
C LYS A 341 11.58 4.25 2.33
N ALA A 342 12.76 3.83 2.80
CA ALA A 342 14.04 4.16 2.17
C ALA A 342 14.12 3.64 0.72
N SER A 343 13.61 2.44 0.45
CA SER A 343 13.52 1.88 -0.90
C SER A 343 12.52 2.62 -1.78
N ALA A 344 11.37 2.96 -1.22
CA ALA A 344 10.30 3.68 -1.91
C ALA A 344 10.64 5.14 -2.24
N THR A 345 11.68 5.69 -1.61
CA THR A 345 12.16 7.07 -1.85
C THR A 345 13.46 7.13 -2.66
N LYS A 346 13.82 6.03 -3.34
CA LYS A 346 15.02 5.98 -4.19
C LYS A 346 14.67 5.46 -5.58
N VAL A 347 15.08 6.22 -6.57
CA VAL A 347 15.15 5.79 -7.97
C VAL A 347 16.53 6.17 -8.50
N SER A 348 17.04 5.41 -9.47
CA SER A 348 18.33 5.75 -10.07
C SER A 348 18.24 7.10 -10.82
N PRO A 349 19.35 7.85 -10.90
CA PRO A 349 19.39 9.09 -11.68
C PRO A 349 19.00 8.89 -13.14
N GLU A 350 19.37 7.76 -13.74
CA GLU A 350 19.07 7.41 -15.13
C GLU A 350 17.56 7.18 -15.31
N ALA A 351 16.93 6.37 -14.45
CA ALA A 351 15.49 6.14 -14.48
C ALA A 351 14.71 7.44 -14.26
N LYS A 352 15.16 8.29 -13.32
CA LYS A 352 14.56 9.61 -13.09
C LYS A 352 14.67 10.50 -14.34
N ALA A 353 15.87 10.59 -14.93
CA ALA A 353 16.12 11.42 -16.12
C ALA A 353 15.25 10.94 -17.31
N PHE A 354 15.19 9.62 -17.53
CA PHE A 354 14.31 9.05 -18.57
C PHE A 354 12.86 9.49 -18.37
N ILE A 355 12.32 9.32 -17.16
CA ILE A 355 10.91 9.67 -16.87
C ILE A 355 10.67 11.18 -17.00
N VAL A 356 11.58 12.04 -16.54
CA VAL A 356 11.45 13.50 -16.66
C VAL A 356 11.37 13.90 -18.15
N ASN A 357 12.23 13.36 -18.98
CA ASN A 357 12.22 13.62 -20.44
C ASN A 357 10.94 13.09 -21.08
N TRP A 358 10.56 11.86 -20.76
CA TRP A 358 9.33 11.25 -21.28
C TRP A 358 8.06 12.03 -20.88
N LEU A 359 7.99 12.51 -19.63
CA LEU A 359 6.87 13.35 -19.19
C LEU A 359 6.81 14.69 -19.89
N GLN A 360 7.97 15.29 -20.20
CA GLN A 360 8.06 16.53 -20.98
C GLN A 360 7.59 16.30 -22.43
N GLU A 361 8.05 15.23 -23.06
CA GLU A 361 7.71 14.93 -24.46
C GLU A 361 6.25 14.55 -24.60
N LYS A 362 5.72 13.68 -23.75
CA LYS A 362 4.38 13.14 -23.87
C LYS A 362 3.28 14.07 -23.34
N TYR A 363 3.54 14.76 -22.23
CA TYR A 363 2.52 15.53 -21.52
C TYR A 363 2.86 17.03 -21.37
N GLY A 364 4.02 17.49 -21.86
CA GLY A 364 4.49 18.86 -21.70
C GLY A 364 4.77 19.24 -20.24
N VAL A 365 5.03 18.26 -19.37
CA VAL A 365 5.29 18.48 -17.94
C VAL A 365 6.76 18.82 -17.74
N SER A 366 7.05 20.04 -17.30
CA SER A 366 8.40 20.46 -16.92
C SER A 366 8.61 20.21 -15.43
N LEU A 367 9.64 19.43 -15.10
CA LEU A 367 10.09 19.12 -13.76
C LEU A 367 11.55 19.62 -13.65
N ASN A 368 11.74 20.70 -12.92
CA ASN A 368 13.07 21.36 -12.76
C ASN A 368 13.67 21.01 -11.41
#